data_7153c62d6eacdb24b6cb0fce11688da6
#
_entry.id   7153c62d6eacdb24b6cb0fce11688da6
#
_cell.length_a   1.000
_cell.length_b   1.000
_cell.length_c   1.000
_cell.angle_alpha   90.00
_cell.angle_beta   90.00
_cell.angle_gamma   90.00
#
_symmetry.space_group_name_H-M   'P 1'
#
loop_
_entity.id
_entity.type
_entity.pdbx_description
1 polymer ?
#
loop_
_entity_poly.entity_id
_entity_poly.type
_entity_poly.pdbx_seq_one_letter_code
_entity_poly.pdbx_strand_id
1 'polypeptide(L)'
;MKRRDFLKTSVIASAALSLNFEGLQAALSTNTVAVEKAPDMVAVMGGEPEVMLDKALEALGGIGNFVKKGQKIVIKPNIGWDRSPELAGNTNPKLVKALVKKCLEAGASKVTVFDHTCDNWQKCYETSGIAEAVKEAGGIIIPANDEKYFKEVSIPGGVCLLYTSDAADEL
;
A
#
# COMPACT_ATOMS: atom_id res chain seq x y z
N MET A 1 -26.03 -14.28 13.03
CA MET A 1 -27.20 -14.40 12.13
C MET A 1 -28.47 -14.30 12.96
N LYS A 2 -29.35 -13.36 12.64
CA LYS A 2 -30.60 -13.20 13.40
C LYS A 2 -31.60 -14.30 13.00
N ARG A 3 -32.40 -14.81 13.94
CA ARG A 3 -33.41 -15.88 13.69
C ARG A 3 -34.31 -15.62 12.47
N ARG A 4 -34.58 -14.35 12.20
CA ARG A 4 -35.41 -13.90 11.07
C ARG A 4 -34.74 -14.12 9.72
N ASP A 5 -33.42 -14.02 9.65
CA ASP A 5 -32.61 -14.21 8.41
C ASP A 5 -32.49 -15.70 8.10
N PHE A 6 -32.37 -16.53 9.13
CA PHE A 6 -32.36 -17.99 8.98
C PHE A 6 -33.71 -18.50 8.41
N LEU A 7 -34.84 -17.98 8.90
CA LEU A 7 -36.15 -18.37 8.39
C LEU A 7 -36.35 -17.95 6.93
N LYS A 8 -35.89 -16.77 6.53
CA LYS A 8 -35.95 -16.32 5.12
C LYS A 8 -35.13 -17.22 4.20
N THR A 9 -33.94 -17.59 4.63
CA THR A 9 -33.08 -18.51 3.86
C THR A 9 -33.65 -19.90 3.75
N SER A 10 -34.32 -20.41 4.80
CA SER A 10 -34.97 -21.72 4.80
C SER A 10 -36.22 -21.78 3.89
N VAL A 11 -36.97 -20.67 3.79
CA VAL A 11 -38.14 -20.58 2.90
C VAL A 11 -37.70 -20.56 1.42
N ILE A 12 -36.61 -19.88 1.10
CA ILE A 12 -36.02 -19.86 -0.26
C ILE A 12 -35.54 -21.24 -0.65
N ALA A 13 -34.88 -21.96 0.27
CA ALA A 13 -34.38 -23.31 0.01
C ALA A 13 -35.51 -24.33 -0.21
N SER A 14 -36.63 -24.21 0.52
CA SER A 14 -37.78 -25.11 0.33
C SER A 14 -38.58 -24.80 -0.93
N ALA A 15 -38.62 -23.55 -1.41
CA ALA A 15 -39.23 -23.21 -2.67
C ALA A 15 -38.42 -23.73 -3.89
N ALA A 16 -37.12 -23.80 -3.77
CA ALA A 16 -36.24 -24.33 -4.82
C ALA A 16 -36.36 -25.84 -5.06
N LEU A 17 -36.79 -26.59 -4.03
CA LEU A 17 -36.99 -28.05 -4.12
C LEU A 17 -38.29 -28.44 -4.90
N SER A 18 -39.19 -27.51 -5.14
CA SER A 18 -40.40 -27.73 -5.91
C SER A 18 -40.36 -27.33 -7.37
N LEU A 19 -39.19 -26.80 -7.83
CA LEU A 19 -38.96 -26.41 -9.24
C LEU A 19 -38.34 -27.55 -10.01
N ASN A 20 -38.72 -27.69 -11.28
CA ASN A 20 -38.10 -28.62 -12.22
C ASN A 20 -36.57 -28.38 -12.30
N PHE A 21 -35.82 -29.45 -12.64
CA PHE A 21 -34.35 -29.49 -12.62
C PHE A 21 -33.66 -28.29 -13.33
N GLU A 22 -34.24 -27.77 -14.39
CA GLU A 22 -33.75 -26.59 -15.12
C GLU A 22 -33.86 -25.30 -14.30
N GLY A 23 -34.92 -25.14 -13.49
CA GLY A 23 -35.08 -24.01 -12.58
C GLY A 23 -34.10 -24.03 -11.40
N LEU A 24 -33.69 -25.23 -10.97
CA LEU A 24 -32.71 -25.39 -9.89
C LEU A 24 -31.29 -24.95 -10.35
N GLN A 25 -30.94 -25.22 -11.59
CA GLN A 25 -29.66 -24.82 -12.16
C GLN A 25 -29.52 -23.30 -12.31
N ALA A 26 -30.62 -22.61 -12.67
CA ALA A 26 -30.65 -21.14 -12.68
C ALA A 26 -30.61 -20.53 -11.27
N ALA A 27 -31.22 -21.18 -10.29
CA ALA A 27 -31.18 -20.71 -8.90
C ALA A 27 -29.82 -20.94 -8.21
N LEU A 28 -29.08 -21.98 -8.61
CA LEU A 28 -27.73 -22.27 -8.13
C LEU A 28 -26.67 -21.38 -8.81
N SER A 29 -26.97 -20.80 -9.98
CA SER A 29 -26.06 -19.88 -10.68
C SER A 29 -26.00 -18.49 -10.06
N THR A 30 -26.87 -18.15 -9.11
CA THR A 30 -26.79 -16.94 -8.31
C THR A 30 -25.93 -17.15 -7.06
N ASN A 31 -24.80 -17.84 -7.20
CA ASN A 31 -23.73 -17.68 -6.23
C ASN A 31 -23.15 -16.27 -6.44
N THR A 32 -23.82 -15.27 -5.88
CA THR A 32 -23.14 -14.05 -5.49
C THR A 32 -22.09 -14.46 -4.48
N VAL A 33 -20.89 -14.74 -4.96
CA VAL A 33 -19.70 -14.75 -4.13
C VAL A 33 -19.72 -13.39 -3.46
N ALA A 34 -20.08 -13.37 -2.18
CA ALA A 34 -19.91 -12.15 -1.38
C ALA A 34 -18.44 -11.79 -1.55
N VAL A 35 -18.17 -10.71 -2.28
CA VAL A 35 -16.81 -10.18 -2.37
C VAL A 35 -16.44 -9.83 -0.95
N GLU A 36 -15.66 -10.70 -0.33
CA GLU A 36 -15.19 -10.50 1.04
C GLU A 36 -14.41 -9.19 1.01
N LYS A 37 -14.91 -8.19 1.73
CA LYS A 37 -14.26 -6.87 1.77
C LYS A 37 -12.83 -7.08 2.25
N ALA A 38 -11.86 -6.57 1.50
CA ALA A 38 -10.47 -6.61 1.92
C ALA A 38 -10.32 -6.05 3.34
N PRO A 39 -9.48 -6.63 4.18
CA PRO A 39 -9.29 -6.16 5.55
C PRO A 39 -8.71 -4.73 5.56
N ASP A 40 -9.01 -3.97 6.60
CA ASP A 40 -8.49 -2.61 6.74
C ASP A 40 -7.00 -2.60 7.20
N MET A 41 -6.50 -3.73 7.70
CA MET A 41 -5.12 -3.91 8.14
C MET A 41 -4.67 -5.37 7.99
N VAL A 42 -3.42 -5.55 7.58
CA VAL A 42 -2.78 -6.88 7.47
C VAL A 42 -1.43 -6.86 8.17
N ALA A 43 -1.17 -7.88 8.98
CA ALA A 43 0.13 -8.13 9.60
C ALA A 43 0.74 -9.42 9.02
N VAL A 44 1.93 -9.33 8.46
CA VAL A 44 2.67 -10.48 7.90
C VAL A 44 3.97 -10.64 8.65
N MET A 45 4.27 -11.85 9.10
CA MET A 45 5.47 -12.17 9.86
C MET A 45 6.21 -13.36 9.25
N GLY A 46 7.54 -13.29 9.29
CA GLY A 46 8.44 -14.38 8.89
C GLY A 46 8.61 -14.52 7.39
N GLY A 47 9.81 -14.35 6.91
CA GLY A 47 10.19 -14.46 5.50
C GLY A 47 10.97 -13.25 4.98
N GLU A 48 11.34 -13.32 3.70
CA GLU A 48 12.01 -12.22 3.03
C GLU A 48 11.05 -11.02 2.84
N PRO A 49 11.55 -9.77 2.93
CA PRO A 49 10.73 -8.56 2.86
C PRO A 49 9.85 -8.47 1.63
N GLU A 50 10.34 -8.89 0.46
CA GLU A 50 9.57 -8.89 -0.78
C GLU A 50 8.38 -9.85 -0.72
N VAL A 51 8.59 -11.05 -0.19
CA VAL A 51 7.54 -12.07 -0.05
C VAL A 51 6.47 -11.62 0.96
N MET A 52 6.90 -11.00 2.06
CA MET A 52 5.95 -10.44 3.03
C MET A 52 5.12 -9.32 2.44
N LEU A 53 5.73 -8.44 1.63
CA LEU A 53 5.02 -7.38 0.92
C LEU A 53 3.99 -7.95 -0.04
N ASP A 54 4.34 -8.98 -0.81
CA ASP A 54 3.43 -9.64 -1.75
C ASP A 54 2.19 -10.17 -1.05
N LYS A 55 2.38 -10.92 0.03
CA LYS A 55 1.28 -11.46 0.82
C LYS A 55 0.41 -10.38 1.44
N ALA A 56 1.02 -9.30 1.94
CA ALA A 56 0.28 -8.18 2.50
C ALA A 56 -0.58 -7.48 1.44
N LEU A 57 0.00 -7.19 0.27
CA LEU A 57 -0.72 -6.55 -0.83
C LEU A 57 -1.83 -7.44 -1.39
N GLU A 58 -1.58 -8.75 -1.53
CA GLU A 58 -2.59 -9.72 -1.96
C GLU A 58 -3.80 -9.70 -1.02
N ALA A 59 -3.56 -9.79 0.29
CA ALA A 59 -4.62 -9.76 1.31
C ALA A 59 -5.39 -8.43 1.33
N LEU A 60 -4.76 -7.31 0.94
CA LEU A 60 -5.37 -6.00 0.81
C LEU A 60 -6.07 -5.78 -0.56
N GLY A 61 -6.18 -6.83 -1.38
CA GLY A 61 -6.83 -6.78 -2.68
C GLY A 61 -5.93 -6.34 -3.84
N GLY A 62 -4.61 -6.37 -3.63
CA GLY A 62 -3.58 -6.10 -4.63
C GLY A 62 -3.14 -4.64 -4.74
N ILE A 63 -1.95 -4.44 -5.31
CA ILE A 63 -1.35 -3.10 -5.49
C ILE A 63 -2.26 -2.16 -6.31
N GLY A 64 -3.08 -2.70 -7.22
CA GLY A 64 -4.02 -1.93 -8.03
C GLY A 64 -5.11 -1.20 -7.23
N ASN A 65 -5.31 -1.55 -5.95
CA ASN A 65 -6.20 -0.79 -5.07
C ASN A 65 -5.59 0.55 -4.65
N PHE A 66 -4.26 0.63 -4.63
CA PHE A 66 -3.50 1.79 -4.14
C PHE A 66 -2.89 2.61 -5.28
N VAL A 67 -2.48 1.96 -6.37
CA VAL A 67 -1.77 2.59 -7.48
C VAL A 67 -2.57 2.44 -8.76
N LYS A 68 -2.83 3.56 -9.44
CA LYS A 68 -3.49 3.59 -10.74
C LYS A 68 -2.51 4.00 -11.83
N LYS A 69 -2.75 3.51 -13.05
CA LYS A 69 -1.93 3.84 -14.22
C LYS A 69 -1.80 5.35 -14.40
N GLY A 70 -0.57 5.82 -14.61
CA GLY A 70 -0.26 7.22 -14.85
C GLY A 70 -0.07 8.08 -13.60
N GLN A 71 -0.38 7.57 -12.39
CA GLN A 71 -0.16 8.30 -11.16
C GLN A 71 1.33 8.53 -10.88
N LYS A 72 1.64 9.64 -10.24
CA LYS A 72 2.90 9.88 -9.56
C LYS A 72 2.78 9.37 -8.12
N ILE A 73 3.69 8.53 -7.69
CA ILE A 73 3.68 7.90 -6.37
C ILE A 73 4.84 8.44 -5.54
N VAL A 74 4.53 8.73 -4.30
CA VAL A 74 5.52 9.12 -3.29
C VAL A 74 5.60 8.03 -2.23
N ILE A 75 6.81 7.58 -1.93
CA ILE A 75 7.08 6.61 -0.86
C ILE A 75 7.96 7.30 0.19
N LYS A 76 7.49 7.34 1.42
CA LYS A 76 8.27 7.82 2.57
C LYS A 76 8.64 6.65 3.49
N PRO A 77 9.79 6.01 3.28
CA PRO A 77 10.33 5.06 4.25
C PRO A 77 10.93 5.82 5.44
N ASN A 78 11.40 5.12 6.44
CA ASN A 78 12.29 5.69 7.44
C ASN A 78 13.74 5.59 6.92
N ILE A 79 14.39 6.74 6.68
CA ILE A 79 15.81 6.88 6.37
C ILE A 79 16.45 7.84 7.40
N GLY A 80 16.11 7.65 8.67
CA GLY A 80 16.43 8.61 9.72
C GLY A 80 17.90 8.61 10.17
N TRP A 81 18.61 7.48 10.02
CA TRP A 81 19.86 7.22 10.73
C TRP A 81 20.98 6.77 9.81
N ASP A 82 22.21 7.21 10.11
CA ASP A 82 23.44 6.70 9.50
C ASP A 82 23.76 5.30 10.06
N ARG A 83 22.95 4.31 9.64
CA ARG A 83 23.01 2.91 10.07
C ARG A 83 22.81 1.97 8.91
N SER A 84 23.62 0.89 8.91
CA SER A 84 23.47 -0.18 7.92
C SER A 84 22.20 -1.01 8.16
N PRO A 85 21.72 -1.74 7.14
CA PRO A 85 20.48 -2.53 7.24
C PRO A 85 20.47 -3.56 8.37
N GLU A 86 21.62 -4.11 8.74
CA GLU A 86 21.79 -5.11 9.80
C GLU A 86 21.44 -4.56 11.19
N LEU A 87 21.54 -3.24 11.37
CA LEU A 87 21.19 -2.58 12.62
C LEU A 87 19.72 -2.23 12.75
N ALA A 88 18.93 -2.48 11.71
CA ALA A 88 17.48 -2.28 11.67
C ALA A 88 17.00 -0.88 12.12
N GLY A 89 17.87 0.14 12.01
CA GLY A 89 17.53 1.53 12.34
C GLY A 89 16.69 2.24 11.29
N ASN A 90 16.66 1.71 10.07
CA ASN A 90 15.95 2.25 8.91
C ASN A 90 15.00 1.20 8.32
N THR A 91 14.15 1.62 7.38
CA THR A 91 13.36 0.67 6.59
C THR A 91 14.27 -0.25 5.79
N ASN A 92 13.94 -1.54 5.72
CA ASN A 92 14.75 -2.50 4.96
C ASN A 92 14.81 -2.11 3.47
N PRO A 93 16.00 -1.95 2.87
CA PRO A 93 16.16 -1.52 1.47
C PRO A 93 15.53 -2.49 0.46
N LYS A 94 15.51 -3.81 0.74
CA LYS A 94 14.83 -4.79 -0.11
C LYS A 94 13.32 -4.55 -0.17
N LEU A 95 12.70 -4.19 0.97
CA LEU A 95 11.29 -3.84 1.02
C LEU A 95 10.97 -2.60 0.19
N VAL A 96 11.79 -1.53 0.32
CA VAL A 96 11.63 -0.29 -0.45
C VAL A 96 11.78 -0.58 -1.95
N LYS A 97 12.81 -1.34 -2.33
CA LYS A 97 13.03 -1.77 -3.72
C LYS A 97 11.84 -2.51 -4.31
N ALA A 98 11.31 -3.48 -3.57
CA ALA A 98 10.15 -4.26 -4.00
C ALA A 98 8.92 -3.38 -4.18
N LEU A 99 8.66 -2.46 -3.25
CA LEU A 99 7.51 -1.55 -3.34
C LEU A 99 7.62 -0.60 -4.53
N VAL A 100 8.81 -0.03 -4.80
CA VAL A 100 9.07 0.82 -5.97
C VAL A 100 8.77 0.07 -7.26
N LYS A 101 9.29 -1.16 -7.40
CA LYS A 101 9.02 -2.01 -8.58
C LYS A 101 7.53 -2.26 -8.77
N LYS A 102 6.83 -2.66 -7.72
CA LYS A 102 5.39 -2.93 -7.79
C LYS A 102 4.57 -1.70 -8.18
N CYS A 103 4.93 -0.53 -7.72
CA CYS A 103 4.27 0.71 -8.14
C CYS A 103 4.48 0.98 -9.64
N LEU A 104 5.70 0.79 -10.16
CA LEU A 104 6.00 0.96 -11.58
C LEU A 104 5.29 -0.10 -12.44
N GLU A 105 5.30 -1.37 -12.01
CA GLU A 105 4.59 -2.48 -12.67
C GLU A 105 3.07 -2.26 -12.72
N ALA A 106 2.50 -1.62 -11.67
CA ALA A 106 1.10 -1.22 -11.65
C ALA A 106 0.79 -0.03 -12.57
N GLY A 107 1.81 0.53 -13.23
CA GLY A 107 1.67 1.59 -14.21
C GLY A 107 1.81 3.00 -13.66
N ALA A 108 2.41 3.18 -12.48
CA ALA A 108 2.80 4.51 -12.02
C ALA A 108 3.72 5.18 -13.05
N SER A 109 3.47 6.45 -13.36
CA SER A 109 4.30 7.23 -14.29
C SER A 109 5.64 7.64 -13.68
N LYS A 110 5.69 7.71 -12.33
CA LYS A 110 6.84 8.12 -11.56
C LYS A 110 6.72 7.61 -10.14
N VAL A 111 7.82 7.14 -9.55
CA VAL A 111 7.90 6.80 -8.12
C VAL A 111 9.05 7.56 -7.51
N THR A 112 8.74 8.42 -6.55
CA THR A 112 9.71 9.22 -5.81
C THR A 112 9.80 8.74 -4.39
N VAL A 113 11.02 8.61 -3.87
CA VAL A 113 11.30 8.17 -2.50
C VAL A 113 12.08 9.25 -1.78
N PHE A 114 11.65 9.60 -0.57
CA PHE A 114 12.34 10.58 0.27
C PHE A 114 12.10 10.35 1.75
N ASP A 115 12.94 10.93 2.59
CA ASP A 115 12.70 11.14 4.01
C ASP A 115 13.45 12.37 4.49
N HIS A 116 12.97 12.99 5.59
CA HIS A 116 13.72 14.00 6.34
C HIS A 116 14.51 13.27 7.45
N THR A 117 15.84 13.28 7.32
CA THR A 117 16.73 12.49 8.17
C THR A 117 17.00 13.16 9.52
N CYS A 118 17.34 12.36 10.54
CA CYS A 118 17.79 12.85 11.84
C CYS A 118 19.31 13.08 11.88
N ASP A 119 20.07 12.28 11.14
CA ASP A 119 21.52 12.40 10.97
C ASP A 119 21.86 13.08 9.62
N ASN A 120 23.15 13.10 9.27
CA ASN A 120 23.60 13.61 7.97
C ASN A 120 22.91 12.87 6.82
N TRP A 121 22.14 13.59 6.01
CA TRP A 121 21.30 12.99 4.98
C TRP A 121 22.08 12.18 3.93
N GLN A 122 23.26 12.63 3.50
CA GLN A 122 24.06 11.92 2.52
C GLN A 122 24.43 10.52 3.04
N LYS A 123 24.90 10.48 4.27
CA LYS A 123 25.29 9.22 4.93
C LYS A 123 24.09 8.32 5.19
N CYS A 124 22.98 8.87 5.69
CA CYS A 124 21.75 8.09 5.94
C CYS A 124 21.29 7.38 4.66
N TYR A 125 21.25 8.10 3.55
CA TYR A 125 20.81 7.58 2.25
C TYR A 125 21.75 6.54 1.67
N GLU A 126 23.07 6.72 1.84
CA GLU A 126 24.11 5.80 1.37
C GLU A 126 24.19 4.55 2.28
N THR A 127 24.44 4.75 3.58
CA THR A 127 24.69 3.67 4.53
C THR A 127 23.48 2.74 4.70
N SER A 128 22.25 3.26 4.65
CA SER A 128 21.03 2.43 4.69
C SER A 128 20.85 1.54 3.47
N GLY A 129 21.57 1.79 2.37
CA GLY A 129 21.39 1.09 1.08
C GLY A 129 20.09 1.43 0.35
N ILE A 130 19.24 2.33 0.92
CA ILE A 130 17.95 2.66 0.32
C ILE A 130 18.11 3.45 -0.97
N ALA A 131 19.09 4.39 -1.05
CA ALA A 131 19.32 5.16 -2.25
C ALA A 131 19.68 4.28 -3.45
N GLU A 132 20.55 3.30 -3.27
CA GLU A 132 20.92 2.32 -4.29
C GLU A 132 19.72 1.44 -4.68
N ALA A 133 19.04 0.89 -3.69
CA ALA A 133 17.85 0.03 -3.88
C ALA A 133 16.75 0.71 -4.71
N VAL A 134 16.50 2.00 -4.47
CA VAL A 134 15.53 2.80 -5.21
C VAL A 134 15.95 3.03 -6.66
N LYS A 135 17.23 3.39 -6.89
CA LYS A 135 17.80 3.58 -8.24
C LYS A 135 17.73 2.30 -9.06
N GLU A 136 18.12 1.17 -8.47
CA GLU A 136 18.06 -0.14 -9.12
C GLU A 136 16.61 -0.58 -9.46
N ALA A 137 15.65 -0.12 -8.67
CA ALA A 137 14.23 -0.37 -8.94
C ALA A 137 13.63 0.54 -10.02
N GLY A 138 14.37 1.56 -10.49
CA GLY A 138 13.89 2.55 -11.45
C GLY A 138 13.14 3.73 -10.81
N GLY A 139 13.19 3.87 -9.50
CA GLY A 139 12.63 5.00 -8.76
C GLY A 139 13.56 6.21 -8.73
N ILE A 140 13.05 7.31 -8.26
CA ILE A 140 13.78 8.57 -8.04
C ILE A 140 13.96 8.77 -6.55
N ILE A 141 15.18 9.01 -6.11
CA ILE A 141 15.49 9.31 -4.72
C ILE A 141 15.86 10.79 -4.60
N ILE A 142 15.24 11.49 -3.66
CA ILE A 142 15.53 12.88 -3.36
C ILE A 142 15.67 13.08 -1.85
N PRO A 143 16.48 14.01 -1.38
CA PRO A 143 16.52 14.40 0.01
C PRO A 143 15.41 15.42 0.31
N ALA A 144 14.80 15.35 1.50
CA ALA A 144 13.88 16.37 2.01
C ALA A 144 14.53 17.17 3.16
N ASN A 145 15.76 17.59 2.95
CA ASN A 145 16.64 18.21 3.95
C ASN A 145 16.67 19.74 3.91
N ASP A 146 15.86 20.36 3.05
CA ASP A 146 15.86 21.79 2.78
C ASP A 146 14.40 22.30 2.78
N GLU A 147 14.17 23.50 3.30
CA GLU A 147 12.84 24.13 3.36
C GLU A 147 12.17 24.28 1.99
N LYS A 148 12.94 24.34 0.89
CA LYS A 148 12.41 24.36 -0.47
C LYS A 148 11.54 23.15 -0.86
N TYR A 149 11.66 22.04 -0.13
CA TYR A 149 10.84 20.84 -0.34
C TYR A 149 9.49 20.90 0.40
N PHE A 150 9.23 21.98 1.15
CA PHE A 150 8.04 22.11 1.98
C PHE A 150 7.24 23.34 1.57
N LYS A 151 5.92 23.19 1.61
CA LYS A 151 4.98 24.28 1.43
C LYS A 151 4.19 24.50 2.72
N GLU A 152 3.89 25.76 2.99
CA GLU A 152 3.01 26.14 4.08
C GLU A 152 1.56 25.79 3.73
N VAL A 153 0.90 25.07 4.61
CA VAL A 153 -0.52 24.69 4.46
C VAL A 153 -1.32 25.15 5.65
N SER A 154 -2.36 25.94 5.39
CA SER A 154 -3.33 26.33 6.40
C SER A 154 -4.31 25.19 6.69
N ILE A 155 -4.41 24.77 7.95
CA ILE A 155 -5.39 23.79 8.39
C ILE A 155 -6.59 24.53 8.97
N PRO A 156 -7.81 24.43 8.39
CA PRO A 156 -8.99 25.05 8.94
C PRO A 156 -9.25 24.59 10.38
N GLY A 157 -9.30 25.53 11.33
CA GLY A 157 -9.43 25.24 12.76
C GLY A 157 -8.15 24.80 13.48
N GLY A 158 -7.03 24.71 12.78
CA GLY A 158 -5.72 24.45 13.39
C GLY A 158 -5.18 25.69 14.12
N VAL A 159 -4.47 25.47 15.22
CA VAL A 159 -3.84 26.54 16.02
C VAL A 159 -2.43 26.90 15.54
N CYS A 160 -1.86 26.15 14.60
CA CYS A 160 -0.55 26.40 14.00
C CYS A 160 -0.55 26.01 12.52
N LEU A 161 0.46 26.52 11.81
CA LEU A 161 0.72 26.17 10.42
C LEU A 161 1.41 24.80 10.36
N LEU A 162 0.97 23.96 9.42
CA LEU A 162 1.64 22.73 9.08
C LEU A 162 2.48 22.93 7.83
N TYR A 163 3.75 22.59 7.89
CA TYR A 163 4.61 22.51 6.71
C TYR A 163 4.50 21.10 6.13
N THR A 164 4.08 21.00 4.89
CA THR A 164 3.99 19.71 4.18
C THR A 164 4.92 19.70 2.98
N SER A 165 5.43 18.51 2.65
CA SER A 165 6.16 18.30 1.41
C SER A 165 5.19 18.09 0.26
N ASP A 166 5.29 18.90 -0.78
CA ASP A 166 4.54 18.78 -2.03
C ASP A 166 5.34 17.97 -3.07
N ALA A 167 5.96 16.88 -2.61
CA ALA A 167 6.84 16.07 -3.42
C ALA A 167 6.15 15.41 -4.63
N ALA A 168 4.82 15.38 -4.68
CA ALA A 168 4.07 14.76 -5.76
C ALA A 168 3.89 15.67 -6.98
N ASP A 169 3.85 16.99 -6.80
CA ASP A 169 3.52 17.93 -7.87
C ASP A 169 4.75 18.56 -8.56
N GLU A 170 5.85 18.72 -7.84
CA GLU A 170 7.04 19.43 -8.34
C GLU A 170 8.17 18.52 -8.83
N LEU A 171 8.02 17.19 -8.76
CA LEU A 171 9.09 16.25 -9.09
C LEU A 171 8.82 15.42 -10.33
#